data_ef8887a161c3d545466eb7a0181d8d9f
#
_entry.id   ef8887a161c3d545466eb7a0181d8d9f
#
_cell.length_a   1.000
_cell.length_b   1.000
_cell.length_c   1.000
_cell.angle_alpha   90.00
_cell.angle_beta   90.00
_cell.angle_gamma   90.00
#
_symmetry.space_group_name_H-M   'P 1'
#
loop_
_entity.id
_entity.type
_entity.pdbx_description
1 polymer ?
#
loop_
_entity_poly.entity_id
_entity_poly.type
_entity_poly.pdbx_seq_one_letter_code
_entity_poly.pdbx_strand_id
1 'polypeptide(L)'
;MERLQRLGGAIGAAANYLAKSCPPGIPQQPTARLQLMDSQIQVLTMAVDIIHQPLQDFERSLSDEQRAKLNGATPVKRALSARRDNTVIHSCGASTAAIDWSIGQIEKSVQLNEQQRPALSDVQQAFGKAATDLEAHCPTSVPRSAVARLETIESRLDATWRAILSIQVALQDFEGKLTDDQKYRFQSMTFAAE
;
A
#
# COMPACT_ATOMS: atom_id res chain seq x y z
N MET A 1 -4.24 -18.80 28.71
CA MET A 1 -2.77 -18.81 28.48
C MET A 1 -2.43 -19.30 27.08
N GLU A 2 -2.95 -20.43 26.63
CA GLU A 2 -2.68 -21.03 25.31
C GLU A 2 -2.95 -20.09 24.11
N ARG A 3 -4.07 -19.37 24.10
CA ARG A 3 -4.41 -18.45 22.99
C ARG A 3 -3.46 -17.26 22.87
N LEU A 4 -2.96 -16.75 24.01
CA LEU A 4 -1.95 -15.70 24.02
C LEU A 4 -0.61 -16.21 23.47
N GLN A 5 -0.21 -17.43 23.82
CA GLN A 5 0.99 -18.07 23.28
C GLN A 5 0.88 -18.30 21.77
N ARG A 6 -0.29 -18.74 21.29
CA ARG A 6 -0.57 -18.91 19.85
C ARG A 6 -0.47 -17.59 19.11
N LEU A 7 -1.06 -16.52 19.64
CA LEU A 7 -0.93 -15.18 19.06
C LEU A 7 0.54 -14.71 19.05
N GLY A 8 1.27 -14.90 20.15
CA GLY A 8 2.69 -14.57 20.22
C GLY A 8 3.52 -15.31 19.18
N GLY A 9 3.24 -16.62 18.99
CA GLY A 9 3.87 -17.42 17.92
C GLY A 9 3.55 -16.92 16.52
N ALA A 10 2.29 -16.54 16.25
CA ALA A 10 1.87 -16.00 14.97
C ALA A 10 2.56 -14.66 14.67
N ILE A 11 2.65 -13.76 15.65
CA ILE A 11 3.37 -12.49 15.52
C ILE A 11 4.86 -12.74 15.23
N GLY A 12 5.49 -13.68 15.94
CA GLY A 12 6.88 -14.05 15.65
C GLY A 12 7.09 -14.63 14.26
N ALA A 13 6.16 -15.49 13.79
CA ALA A 13 6.19 -16.05 12.44
C ALA A 13 6.04 -14.95 11.37
N ALA A 14 5.07 -14.03 11.53
CA ALA A 14 4.87 -12.92 10.63
C ALA A 14 6.09 -11.98 10.59
N ALA A 15 6.68 -11.65 11.74
CA ALA A 15 7.89 -10.83 11.81
C ALA A 15 9.08 -11.47 11.09
N ASN A 16 9.28 -12.80 11.28
CA ASN A 16 10.32 -13.53 10.57
C ASN A 16 10.08 -13.60 9.06
N TYR A 17 8.82 -13.74 8.64
CA TYR A 17 8.45 -13.73 7.24
C TYR A 17 8.76 -12.38 6.59
N LEU A 18 8.36 -11.28 7.22
CA LEU A 18 8.68 -9.92 6.78
C LEU A 18 10.19 -9.68 6.68
N ALA A 19 10.95 -10.05 7.71
CA ALA A 19 12.39 -9.86 7.74
C ALA A 19 13.12 -10.57 6.60
N LYS A 20 12.68 -11.79 6.25
CA LYS A 20 13.24 -12.58 5.15
C LYS A 20 12.85 -12.07 3.76
N SER A 21 11.76 -11.33 3.67
CA SER A 21 11.20 -10.80 2.42
C SER A 21 11.62 -9.36 2.13
N CYS A 22 12.48 -8.77 2.97
CA CYS A 22 13.00 -7.42 2.73
C CYS A 22 13.86 -7.40 1.46
N PRO A 23 13.59 -6.49 0.51
CA PRO A 23 14.38 -6.38 -0.72
C PRO A 23 15.77 -5.84 -0.41
N PRO A 24 16.81 -6.27 -1.16
CA PRO A 24 18.18 -5.76 -0.98
C PRO A 24 18.35 -4.31 -1.41
N GLY A 25 17.40 -3.74 -2.14
CA GLY A 25 17.42 -2.36 -2.62
C GLY A 25 16.16 -2.00 -3.40
N ILE A 26 16.03 -0.73 -3.72
CA ILE A 26 14.90 -0.19 -4.50
C ILE A 26 15.35 -0.03 -5.96
N PRO A 27 14.69 -0.67 -6.93
CA PRO A 27 14.99 -0.50 -8.34
C PRO A 27 14.82 0.95 -8.79
N GLN A 28 15.62 1.41 -9.74
CA GLN A 28 15.48 2.76 -10.31
C GLN A 28 14.40 2.82 -11.39
N GLN A 29 14.19 1.74 -12.11
CA GLN A 29 13.25 1.66 -13.23
C GLN A 29 11.79 1.67 -12.73
N PRO A 30 10.89 2.47 -13.34
CA PRO A 30 9.50 2.60 -12.90
C PRO A 30 8.74 1.28 -12.82
N THR A 31 8.84 0.44 -13.86
CA THR A 31 8.17 -0.87 -13.93
C THR A 31 8.71 -1.82 -12.87
N ALA A 32 10.03 -1.87 -12.66
CA ALA A 32 10.64 -2.71 -11.63
C ALA A 32 10.26 -2.24 -10.21
N ARG A 33 10.07 -0.93 -10.01
CA ARG A 33 9.54 -0.39 -8.74
C ARG A 33 8.12 -0.86 -8.48
N LEU A 34 7.23 -0.82 -9.48
CA LEU A 34 5.87 -1.34 -9.35
C LEU A 34 5.84 -2.85 -9.06
N GLN A 35 6.71 -3.63 -9.73
CA GLN A 35 6.85 -5.06 -9.44
C GLN A 35 7.34 -5.32 -8.01
N LEU A 36 8.28 -4.51 -7.53
CA LEU A 36 8.72 -4.59 -6.13
C LEU A 36 7.57 -4.22 -5.18
N MET A 37 6.82 -3.16 -5.47
CA MET A 37 5.65 -2.78 -4.65
C MET A 37 4.60 -3.90 -4.61
N ASP A 38 4.30 -4.52 -5.76
CA ASP A 38 3.40 -5.67 -5.84
C ASP A 38 3.86 -6.80 -4.91
N SER A 39 5.12 -7.21 -5.02
CA SER A 39 5.67 -8.28 -4.18
C SER A 39 5.65 -7.91 -2.68
N GLN A 40 5.92 -6.65 -2.33
CA GLN A 40 5.88 -6.20 -0.93
C GLN A 40 4.46 -6.16 -0.37
N ILE A 41 3.46 -5.77 -1.15
CA ILE A 41 2.06 -5.83 -0.73
C ILE A 41 1.64 -7.28 -0.47
N GLN A 42 2.01 -8.23 -1.32
CA GLN A 42 1.73 -9.66 -1.11
C GLN A 42 2.39 -10.19 0.18
N VAL A 43 3.64 -9.78 0.45
CA VAL A 43 4.35 -10.12 1.69
C VAL A 43 3.62 -9.55 2.92
N LEU A 44 3.17 -8.30 2.87
CA LEU A 44 2.41 -7.68 3.96
C LEU A 44 1.06 -8.37 4.17
N THR A 45 0.34 -8.69 3.09
CA THR A 45 -0.94 -9.42 3.16
C THR A 45 -0.75 -10.77 3.84
N MET A 46 0.26 -11.55 3.43
CA MET A 46 0.57 -12.84 4.06
C MET A 46 0.91 -12.69 5.55
N ALA A 47 1.66 -11.66 5.93
CA ALA A 47 2.00 -11.42 7.34
C ALA A 47 0.76 -11.08 8.17
N VAL A 48 -0.19 -10.34 7.60
CA VAL A 48 -1.48 -10.01 8.23
C VAL A 48 -2.35 -11.26 8.36
N ASP A 49 -2.44 -12.09 7.32
CA ASP A 49 -3.20 -13.35 7.33
C ASP A 49 -2.71 -14.32 8.43
N ILE A 50 -1.38 -14.41 8.62
CA ILE A 50 -0.79 -15.24 9.69
C ILE A 50 -1.30 -14.81 11.08
N ILE A 51 -1.52 -13.51 11.30
CA ILE A 51 -1.90 -12.95 12.60
C ILE A 51 -3.42 -12.94 12.78
N HIS A 52 -4.21 -12.84 11.71
CA HIS A 52 -5.64 -12.53 11.77
C HIS A 52 -6.41 -13.52 12.65
N GLN A 53 -6.40 -14.81 12.33
CA GLN A 53 -7.15 -15.81 13.09
C GLN A 53 -6.68 -15.95 14.54
N PRO A 54 -5.37 -16.02 14.85
CA PRO A 54 -4.88 -16.02 16.22
C PRO A 54 -5.30 -14.80 17.04
N LEU A 55 -5.31 -13.61 16.44
CA LEU A 55 -5.75 -12.37 17.08
C LEU A 55 -7.25 -12.40 17.39
N GLN A 56 -8.07 -12.85 16.44
CA GLN A 56 -9.51 -12.99 16.61
C GLN A 56 -9.85 -13.98 17.72
N ASP A 57 -9.20 -15.15 17.72
CA ASP A 57 -9.38 -16.16 18.77
C ASP A 57 -8.95 -15.67 20.15
N PHE A 58 -7.87 -14.89 20.21
CA PHE A 58 -7.43 -14.25 21.45
C PHE A 58 -8.47 -13.21 21.92
N GLU A 59 -8.88 -12.29 21.06
CA GLU A 59 -9.83 -11.21 21.43
C GLU A 59 -11.18 -11.80 21.90
N ARG A 60 -11.67 -12.87 21.25
CA ARG A 60 -12.88 -13.59 21.68
C ARG A 60 -12.74 -14.27 23.03
N SER A 61 -11.53 -14.61 23.48
CA SER A 61 -11.31 -15.25 24.77
C SER A 61 -11.26 -14.27 25.93
N LEU A 62 -11.21 -12.98 25.68
CA LEU A 62 -11.15 -11.95 26.70
C LEU A 62 -12.55 -11.65 27.27
N SER A 63 -12.61 -11.35 28.57
CA SER A 63 -13.80 -10.72 29.15
C SER A 63 -14.00 -9.32 28.58
N ASP A 64 -15.22 -8.77 28.72
CA ASP A 64 -15.52 -7.41 28.24
C ASP A 64 -14.60 -6.37 28.88
N GLU A 65 -14.27 -6.53 30.17
CA GLU A 65 -13.33 -5.65 30.86
C GLU A 65 -11.90 -5.77 30.31
N GLN A 66 -11.44 -6.98 30.03
CA GLN A 66 -10.12 -7.23 29.45
C GLN A 66 -10.05 -6.69 28.03
N ARG A 67 -11.11 -6.87 27.24
CA ARG A 67 -11.25 -6.34 25.88
C ARG A 67 -11.26 -4.82 25.88
N ALA A 68 -11.96 -4.19 26.83
CA ALA A 68 -11.95 -2.74 27.00
C ALA A 68 -10.54 -2.22 27.35
N LYS A 69 -9.78 -2.93 28.19
CA LYS A 69 -8.38 -2.61 28.52
C LYS A 69 -7.46 -2.76 27.32
N LEU A 70 -7.59 -3.84 26.54
CA LEU A 70 -6.82 -4.07 25.31
C LEU A 70 -7.06 -2.95 24.29
N ASN A 71 -8.33 -2.60 24.08
CA ASN A 71 -8.75 -1.62 23.08
C ASN A 71 -8.63 -0.17 23.58
N GLY A 72 -8.68 0.05 24.89
CA GLY A 72 -8.55 1.34 25.56
C GLY A 72 -7.14 1.71 26.00
N ALA A 73 -6.13 1.00 25.52
CA ALA A 73 -4.74 1.06 25.96
C ALA A 73 -4.22 2.49 26.28
N THR A 74 -3.93 2.68 27.53
CA THR A 74 -3.12 3.68 28.24
C THR A 74 -3.26 5.18 27.85
N PRO A 75 -3.53 6.07 28.84
CA PRO A 75 -3.77 7.52 28.64
C PRO A 75 -2.66 8.27 27.92
N VAL A 76 -1.40 7.86 28.08
CA VAL A 76 -0.24 8.50 27.43
C VAL A 76 -0.17 8.18 25.95
N LYS A 77 -0.55 6.97 25.54
CA LYS A 77 -0.64 6.60 24.13
C LYS A 77 -1.89 7.19 23.44
N ARG A 78 -2.93 7.54 24.19
CA ARG A 78 -4.17 8.12 23.64
C ARG A 78 -3.96 9.52 23.05
N ALA A 79 -3.13 10.36 23.67
CA ALA A 79 -2.81 11.69 23.13
C ALA A 79 -1.89 11.64 21.91
N LEU A 80 -0.98 10.66 21.85
CA LEU A 80 -0.11 10.42 20.69
C LEU A 80 -0.84 9.68 19.56
N SER A 81 -1.77 8.76 19.89
CA SER A 81 -2.59 8.09 18.88
C SER A 81 -3.62 9.04 18.27
N ALA A 82 -4.27 9.91 19.04
CA ALA A 82 -5.23 10.88 18.52
C ALA A 82 -4.60 11.83 17.48
N ARG A 83 -3.33 12.25 17.68
CA ARG A 83 -2.58 13.03 16.68
C ARG A 83 -2.21 12.18 15.46
N ARG A 84 -1.77 10.93 15.64
CA ARG A 84 -1.48 10.00 14.54
C ARG A 84 -2.73 9.58 13.79
N ASP A 85 -3.80 9.27 14.52
CA ASP A 85 -5.08 8.82 13.97
C ASP A 85 -5.68 9.91 13.07
N ASN A 86 -5.62 11.18 13.52
CA ASN A 86 -6.07 12.32 12.71
C ASN A 86 -5.18 12.55 11.48
N THR A 87 -3.86 12.39 11.62
CA THR A 87 -2.91 12.49 10.49
C THR A 87 -3.12 11.36 9.49
N VAL A 88 -3.34 10.11 9.94
CA VAL A 88 -3.59 8.95 9.07
C VAL A 88 -4.89 9.10 8.30
N ILE A 89 -5.97 9.59 8.93
CA ILE A 89 -7.25 9.84 8.26
C ILE A 89 -7.10 10.98 7.24
N HIS A 90 -6.40 12.05 7.57
CA HIS A 90 -6.22 13.20 6.68
C HIS A 90 -5.17 12.97 5.56
N SER A 91 -4.16 12.13 5.79
CA SER A 91 -3.15 11.81 4.77
C SER A 91 -3.60 10.73 3.78
N CYS A 92 -4.74 10.08 4.04
CA CYS A 92 -5.21 8.98 3.21
C CYS A 92 -5.63 9.42 1.79
N GLY A 93 -5.96 10.70 1.56
CA GLY A 93 -6.35 11.23 0.25
C GLY A 93 -5.31 12.15 -0.42
N ALA A 94 -4.14 12.36 0.19
CA ALA A 94 -3.18 13.37 -0.27
C ALA A 94 -2.35 12.97 -1.51
N SER A 95 -2.53 11.74 -2.04
CA SER A 95 -1.65 11.19 -3.10
C SER A 95 -1.93 11.65 -4.54
N THR A 96 -3.02 12.37 -4.80
CA THR A 96 -3.41 12.70 -6.18
C THR A 96 -2.55 13.81 -6.82
N ALA A 97 -2.03 14.74 -6.02
CA ALA A 97 -1.23 15.86 -6.53
C ALA A 97 0.17 15.45 -7.05
N ALA A 98 0.72 14.34 -6.56
CA ALA A 98 2.04 13.85 -6.97
C ALA A 98 2.06 13.19 -8.35
N ILE A 99 0.89 12.93 -8.94
CA ILE A 99 0.76 12.16 -10.19
C ILE A 99 0.78 13.08 -11.42
N ASP A 100 0.22 14.27 -11.32
CA ASP A 100 0.06 15.20 -12.46
C ASP A 100 1.38 15.72 -13.05
N TRP A 101 2.41 15.93 -12.22
CA TRP A 101 3.70 16.44 -12.71
C TRP A 101 4.50 15.40 -13.51
N SER A 102 4.34 14.12 -13.18
CA SER A 102 5.10 13.03 -13.81
C SER A 102 4.75 12.82 -15.28
N ILE A 103 3.49 13.04 -15.68
CA ILE A 103 3.01 12.82 -17.05
C ILE A 103 3.63 13.81 -18.04
N GLY A 104 3.65 15.10 -17.69
CA GLY A 104 4.26 16.13 -18.55
C GLY A 104 5.78 15.97 -18.69
N GLN A 105 6.46 15.43 -17.66
CA GLN A 105 7.87 15.08 -17.73
C GLN A 105 8.12 13.87 -18.61
N ILE A 106 7.29 12.82 -18.51
CA ILE A 106 7.37 11.64 -19.37
C ILE A 106 7.22 12.05 -20.83
N GLU A 107 6.20 12.84 -21.17
CA GLU A 107 5.94 13.27 -22.54
C GLU A 107 7.14 14.03 -23.15
N LYS A 108 7.72 14.97 -22.38
CA LYS A 108 8.90 15.75 -22.81
C LYS A 108 10.17 14.92 -22.92
N SER A 109 10.44 14.05 -21.93
CA SER A 109 11.69 13.29 -21.86
C SER A 109 11.73 12.15 -22.86
N VAL A 110 10.59 11.47 -23.05
CA VAL A 110 10.45 10.34 -23.95
C VAL A 110 10.24 10.77 -25.41
N GLN A 111 9.79 12.00 -25.63
CA GLN A 111 9.49 12.56 -26.97
C GLN A 111 8.47 11.70 -27.73
N LEU A 112 7.27 11.57 -27.14
CA LEU A 112 6.19 10.75 -27.68
C LEU A 112 5.64 11.34 -29.00
N ASN A 113 5.33 10.45 -29.94
CA ASN A 113 4.57 10.80 -31.12
C ASN A 113 3.06 10.78 -30.84
N GLU A 114 2.25 11.25 -31.81
CA GLU A 114 0.79 11.34 -31.65
C GLU A 114 0.12 9.97 -31.43
N GLN A 115 0.67 8.90 -31.99
CA GLN A 115 0.11 7.55 -31.84
C GLN A 115 0.39 6.92 -30.45
N GLN A 116 1.40 7.43 -29.75
CA GLN A 116 1.80 6.95 -28.42
C GLN A 116 1.12 7.71 -27.28
N ARG A 117 0.65 8.95 -27.52
CA ARG A 117 -0.02 9.79 -26.51
C ARG A 117 -1.25 9.15 -25.87
N PRO A 118 -2.14 8.44 -26.62
CA PRO A 118 -3.27 7.76 -25.99
C PRO A 118 -2.85 6.75 -24.94
N ALA A 119 -1.78 5.98 -25.17
CA ALA A 119 -1.30 5.02 -24.19
C ALA A 119 -0.77 5.68 -22.90
N LEU A 120 -0.13 6.85 -22.99
CA LEU A 120 0.23 7.63 -21.82
C LEU A 120 -1.00 8.18 -21.09
N SER A 121 -2.04 8.58 -21.84
CA SER A 121 -3.33 8.98 -21.25
C SER A 121 -4.00 7.82 -20.50
N ASP A 122 -3.90 6.57 -21.01
CA ASP A 122 -4.42 5.37 -20.33
C ASP A 122 -3.67 5.13 -19.01
N VAL A 123 -2.35 5.34 -18.99
CA VAL A 123 -1.55 5.30 -17.74
C VAL A 123 -2.05 6.34 -16.75
N GLN A 124 -2.28 7.59 -17.19
CA GLN A 124 -2.81 8.65 -16.33
C GLN A 124 -4.19 8.28 -15.76
N GLN A 125 -5.08 7.75 -16.58
CA GLN A 125 -6.39 7.30 -16.14
C GLN A 125 -6.30 6.15 -15.12
N ALA A 126 -5.39 5.19 -15.32
CA ALA A 126 -5.16 4.10 -14.38
C ALA A 126 -4.70 4.64 -13.01
N PHE A 127 -3.81 5.62 -12.98
CA PHE A 127 -3.41 6.29 -11.75
C PHE A 127 -4.57 7.04 -11.09
N GLY A 128 -5.34 7.81 -11.85
CA GLY A 128 -6.49 8.55 -11.34
C GLY A 128 -7.54 7.62 -10.72
N LYS A 129 -7.85 6.52 -11.40
CA LYS A 129 -8.75 5.49 -10.89
C LYS A 129 -8.19 4.82 -9.63
N ALA A 130 -6.91 4.44 -9.62
CA ALA A 130 -6.25 3.87 -8.47
C ALA A 130 -6.30 4.81 -7.25
N ALA A 131 -6.07 6.10 -7.44
CA ALA A 131 -6.16 7.10 -6.38
C ALA A 131 -7.58 7.19 -5.80
N THR A 132 -8.61 7.23 -6.65
CA THR A 132 -10.02 7.23 -6.23
C THR A 132 -10.39 5.96 -5.48
N ASP A 133 -9.97 4.79 -5.97
CA ASP A 133 -10.22 3.51 -5.32
C ASP A 133 -9.55 3.43 -3.94
N LEU A 134 -8.31 3.93 -3.82
CA LEU A 134 -7.58 4.01 -2.54
C LEU A 134 -8.25 4.96 -1.56
N GLU A 135 -8.74 6.11 -2.02
CA GLU A 135 -9.47 7.08 -1.20
C GLU A 135 -10.78 6.49 -0.67
N ALA A 136 -11.51 5.74 -1.49
CA ALA A 136 -12.73 5.07 -1.08
C ALA A 136 -12.52 4.02 0.04
N HIS A 137 -11.29 3.48 0.17
CA HIS A 137 -10.91 2.55 1.24
C HIS A 137 -10.25 3.26 2.45
N CYS A 138 -10.29 4.58 2.50
CA CYS A 138 -9.85 5.32 3.68
C CYS A 138 -10.84 5.11 4.83
N PRO A 139 -10.35 4.81 6.06
CA PRO A 139 -11.24 4.64 7.19
C PRO A 139 -11.92 5.97 7.53
N THR A 140 -13.23 5.96 7.64
CA THR A 140 -14.03 7.14 8.06
C THR A 140 -13.98 7.36 9.57
N SER A 141 -13.55 6.35 10.33
CA SER A 141 -13.37 6.40 11.78
C SER A 141 -12.26 5.45 12.21
N VAL A 142 -11.62 5.75 13.34
CA VAL A 142 -10.58 4.88 13.89
C VAL A 142 -11.22 3.60 14.45
N PRO A 143 -10.83 2.41 13.95
CA PRO A 143 -11.34 1.15 14.46
C PRO A 143 -10.99 0.95 15.93
N ARG A 144 -11.96 0.52 16.74
CA ARG A 144 -11.80 0.45 18.21
C ARG A 144 -11.13 -0.84 18.67
N SER A 145 -11.36 -1.96 17.99
CA SER A 145 -10.75 -3.26 18.35
C SER A 145 -9.46 -3.53 17.61
N ALA A 146 -8.62 -4.41 18.14
CA ALA A 146 -7.39 -4.83 17.47
C ALA A 146 -7.69 -5.59 16.18
N VAL A 147 -8.72 -6.44 16.19
CA VAL A 147 -9.19 -7.16 15.00
C VAL A 147 -9.68 -6.18 13.93
N ALA A 148 -10.55 -5.23 14.28
CA ALA A 148 -11.06 -4.25 13.32
C ALA A 148 -9.96 -3.37 12.70
N ARG A 149 -8.88 -3.10 13.45
CA ARG A 149 -7.69 -2.41 12.91
C ARG A 149 -6.96 -3.28 11.88
N LEU A 150 -6.83 -4.56 12.17
CA LEU A 150 -6.20 -5.50 11.23
C LEU A 150 -7.03 -5.66 9.95
N GLU A 151 -8.36 -5.82 10.06
CA GLU A 151 -9.29 -5.86 8.93
C GLU A 151 -9.22 -4.58 8.07
N THR A 152 -9.04 -3.42 8.70
CA THR A 152 -8.82 -2.16 7.97
C THR A 152 -7.51 -2.17 7.19
N ILE A 153 -6.45 -2.75 7.76
CA ILE A 153 -5.16 -2.92 7.08
C ILE A 153 -5.32 -3.87 5.89
N GLU A 154 -5.98 -5.02 6.07
CA GLU A 154 -6.27 -5.99 5.01
C GLU A 154 -7.01 -5.35 3.83
N SER A 155 -8.10 -4.63 4.12
CA SER A 155 -8.87 -3.92 3.10
C SER A 155 -8.03 -2.91 2.31
N ARG A 156 -7.12 -2.20 2.99
CA ARG A 156 -6.22 -1.25 2.33
C ARG A 156 -5.13 -1.93 1.51
N LEU A 157 -4.58 -3.02 2.00
CA LEU A 157 -3.59 -3.82 1.24
C LEU A 157 -4.21 -4.37 -0.04
N ASP A 158 -5.44 -4.90 0.04
CA ASP A 158 -6.17 -5.39 -1.12
C ASP A 158 -6.48 -4.28 -2.13
N ALA A 159 -6.94 -3.11 -1.68
CA ALA A 159 -7.15 -1.95 -2.55
C ALA A 159 -5.83 -1.48 -3.20
N THR A 160 -4.74 -1.46 -2.44
CA THR A 160 -3.41 -1.07 -2.95
C THR A 160 -2.92 -2.08 -3.99
N TRP A 161 -3.10 -3.35 -3.74
CA TRP A 161 -2.74 -4.41 -4.69
C TRP A 161 -3.50 -4.26 -6.02
N ARG A 162 -4.82 -4.08 -5.98
CA ARG A 162 -5.63 -3.83 -7.20
C ARG A 162 -5.18 -2.58 -7.95
N ALA A 163 -4.87 -1.50 -7.22
CA ALA A 163 -4.34 -0.28 -7.79
C ALA A 163 -3.02 -0.52 -8.54
N ILE A 164 -2.07 -1.22 -7.91
CA ILE A 164 -0.79 -1.58 -8.52
C ILE A 164 -0.99 -2.38 -9.79
N LEU A 165 -1.84 -3.43 -9.76
CA LEU A 165 -2.12 -4.26 -10.94
C LEU A 165 -2.69 -3.45 -12.10
N SER A 166 -3.65 -2.54 -11.83
CA SER A 166 -4.25 -1.71 -12.88
C SER A 166 -3.22 -0.77 -13.52
N ILE A 167 -2.33 -0.19 -12.72
CA ILE A 167 -1.25 0.67 -13.19
C ILE A 167 -0.21 -0.14 -13.99
N GLN A 168 0.15 -1.34 -13.53
CA GLN A 168 1.10 -2.21 -14.23
C GLN A 168 0.63 -2.57 -15.64
N VAL A 169 -0.64 -2.93 -15.79
CA VAL A 169 -1.22 -3.26 -17.12
C VAL A 169 -1.11 -2.06 -18.05
N ALA A 170 -1.56 -0.87 -17.62
CA ALA A 170 -1.50 0.34 -18.44
C ALA A 170 -0.05 0.73 -18.78
N LEU A 171 0.87 0.58 -17.82
CA LEU A 171 2.28 0.91 -18.02
C LEU A 171 2.96 -0.06 -18.98
N GLN A 172 2.66 -1.36 -18.92
CA GLN A 172 3.18 -2.37 -19.85
C GLN A 172 2.69 -2.11 -21.28
N ASP A 173 1.40 -1.76 -21.45
CA ASP A 173 0.84 -1.39 -22.75
C ASP A 173 1.51 -0.13 -23.31
N PHE A 174 1.77 0.87 -22.48
CA PHE A 174 2.51 2.06 -22.85
C PHE A 174 3.94 1.73 -23.27
N GLU A 175 4.70 1.01 -22.45
CA GLU A 175 6.08 0.59 -22.77
C GLU A 175 6.13 -0.27 -24.05
N GLY A 176 5.12 -1.10 -24.29
CA GLY A 176 5.01 -1.90 -25.53
C GLY A 176 4.93 -1.06 -26.80
N LYS A 177 4.46 0.19 -26.71
CA LYS A 177 4.36 1.13 -27.85
C LYS A 177 5.59 2.02 -28.04
N LEU A 178 6.55 1.98 -27.11
CA LEU A 178 7.79 2.76 -27.19
C LEU A 178 8.83 2.09 -28.07
N THR A 179 9.61 2.90 -28.78
CA THR A 179 10.86 2.44 -29.42
C THR A 179 11.92 2.13 -28.36
N ASP A 180 12.98 1.42 -28.74
CA ASP A 180 14.04 1.05 -27.79
C ASP A 180 14.74 2.29 -27.19
N ASP A 181 14.96 3.35 -27.97
CA ASP A 181 15.50 4.63 -27.49
C ASP A 181 14.56 5.32 -26.51
N GLN A 182 13.25 5.26 -26.76
CA GLN A 182 12.25 5.81 -25.87
C GLN A 182 12.16 5.01 -24.57
N LYS A 183 12.19 3.67 -24.63
CA LYS A 183 12.27 2.79 -23.45
C LYS A 183 13.49 3.12 -22.59
N TYR A 184 14.65 3.27 -23.22
CA TYR A 184 15.87 3.65 -22.50
C TYR A 184 15.72 4.99 -21.78
N ARG A 185 15.16 6.02 -22.45
CA ARG A 185 14.90 7.32 -21.83
C ARG A 185 13.90 7.21 -20.68
N PHE A 186 12.82 6.47 -20.87
CA PHE A 186 11.79 6.25 -19.83
C PHE A 186 12.37 5.53 -18.61
N GLN A 187 13.15 4.47 -18.82
CA GLN A 187 13.75 3.70 -17.72
C GLN A 187 14.86 4.46 -16.98
N SER A 188 15.51 5.41 -17.66
CA SER A 188 16.55 6.27 -17.04
C SER A 188 15.98 7.48 -16.29
N MET A 189 14.67 7.72 -16.35
CA MET A 189 14.03 8.80 -15.61
C MET A 189 14.10 8.52 -14.10
N THR A 190 14.67 9.45 -13.36
CA THR A 190 14.60 9.45 -11.90
C THR A 190 13.38 10.26 -11.46
N PHE A 191 12.38 9.59 -10.92
CA PHE A 191 11.27 10.26 -10.25
C PHE A 191 11.74 10.62 -8.84
N ALA A 192 12.22 11.85 -8.65
CA ALA A 192 12.53 12.36 -7.32
C ALA A 192 11.20 12.47 -6.53
N ALA A 193 11.13 11.79 -5.39
CA ALA A 193 10.12 12.10 -4.40
C ALA A 193 10.56 13.39 -3.71
N GLU A 194 9.86 14.51 -3.95
CA GLU A 194 9.96 15.71 -3.12
C GLU A 194 9.25 15.52 -1.78
#